data_4837d525d4fe2dec251adcfef17b35c3
#
_entry.id   4837d525d4fe2dec251adcfef17b35c3
#
_cell.length_a   1.000
_cell.length_b   1.000
_cell.length_c   1.000
_cell.angle_alpha   90.00
_cell.angle_beta   90.00
_cell.angle_gamma   90.00
#
_symmetry.space_group_name_H-M   'P 1'
#
loop_
_entity.id
_entity.type
_entity.pdbx_description
1 polymer ?
#
loop_
_entity_poly.entity_id
_entity_poly.type
_entity_poly.pdbx_seq_one_letter_code
_entity_poly.pdbx_strand_id
1 'polypeptide(L)'
;MLTTATVRGAGTDLYYERRGDGPPLLLVVGGGGDHGYYDGLAGDLADAFTVLTYDRRGNSSSVLHGRPAPLVMAEQSADALAVLDASGLESALVFGNSGGASIALDLAARHPGRVRAAVVHEPPVPAVLPDPGPYLAIYDEIDRLLATEGWAAAFTHFQAAVGGVPPEAIAVSLDPGPHLPPGPLRDLLVRVSRNWEYMTRYEIRSFIDYRPDLAAITANGTPVALARGAGTTDPALTQMSRVTAARLGAECVVFPGGHTAPLEIPGAFASVLRDLLDRLRPSGRG
;
A
#
# COMPACT_ATOMS: atom_id res chain seq x y z
N MET A 1 17.09 -16.30 -2.79
CA MET A 1 17.09 -16.21 -4.29
C MET A 1 15.89 -15.37 -4.71
N LEU A 2 16.02 -14.49 -5.73
CA LEU A 2 14.89 -13.74 -6.30
C LEU A 2 14.23 -14.60 -7.39
N THR A 3 12.91 -14.75 -7.34
CA THR A 3 12.09 -15.37 -8.39
C THR A 3 11.03 -14.37 -8.83
N THR A 4 10.86 -14.19 -10.14
CA THR A 4 9.83 -13.35 -10.73
C THR A 4 8.85 -14.21 -11.51
N ALA A 5 7.56 -13.89 -11.46
CA ALA A 5 6.54 -14.62 -12.22
C ALA A 5 5.32 -13.72 -12.49
N THR A 6 4.42 -14.24 -13.32
CA THR A 6 3.12 -13.63 -13.58
C THR A 6 2.03 -14.64 -13.28
N VAL A 7 0.99 -14.21 -12.57
CA VAL A 7 -0.21 -15.01 -12.30
C VAL A 7 -1.43 -14.38 -12.94
N ARG A 8 -2.33 -15.21 -13.45
CA ARG A 8 -3.61 -14.75 -13.97
C ARG A 8 -4.60 -14.55 -12.83
N GLY A 9 -4.97 -13.27 -12.61
CA GLY A 9 -6.09 -12.90 -11.75
C GLY A 9 -7.39 -12.72 -12.55
N ALA A 10 -8.46 -12.33 -11.86
CA ALA A 10 -9.74 -11.99 -12.50
C ALA A 10 -9.62 -10.66 -13.27
N GLY A 11 -9.52 -10.73 -14.60
CA GLY A 11 -9.41 -9.57 -15.48
C GLY A 11 -8.04 -8.89 -15.49
N THR A 12 -7.00 -9.55 -15.00
CA THR A 12 -5.64 -9.02 -14.96
C THR A 12 -4.60 -10.12 -14.98
N ASP A 13 -3.41 -9.83 -15.51
CA ASP A 13 -2.20 -10.63 -15.27
C ASP A 13 -1.34 -9.85 -14.28
N LEU A 14 -0.98 -10.47 -13.15
CA LEU A 14 -0.25 -9.83 -12.05
C LEU A 14 1.21 -10.27 -12.07
N TYR A 15 2.11 -9.31 -12.18
CA TYR A 15 3.54 -9.51 -11.97
C TYR A 15 3.84 -9.54 -10.46
N TYR A 16 4.65 -10.51 -10.02
CA TYR A 16 5.09 -10.58 -8.63
C TYR A 16 6.52 -11.10 -8.50
N GLU A 17 7.12 -10.80 -7.36
CA GLU A 17 8.43 -11.27 -6.96
C GLU A 17 8.37 -12.03 -5.63
N ARG A 18 9.24 -13.02 -5.50
CA ARG A 18 9.45 -13.79 -4.27
C ARG A 18 10.93 -13.77 -3.91
N ARG A 19 11.22 -13.48 -2.64
CA ARG A 19 12.58 -13.45 -2.07
C ARG A 19 12.60 -14.16 -0.71
N GLY A 20 13.67 -14.92 -0.42
CA GLY A 20 13.86 -15.61 0.86
C GLY A 20 13.07 -16.90 1.01
N ASP A 21 13.23 -17.59 2.16
CA ASP A 21 12.69 -18.92 2.44
C ASP A 21 12.13 -19.08 3.86
N GLY A 22 11.81 -17.96 4.54
CA GLY A 22 11.21 -17.94 5.88
C GLY A 22 9.67 -17.98 5.86
N PRO A 23 9.01 -17.65 6.98
CA PRO A 23 7.57 -17.47 7.04
C PRO A 23 7.06 -16.48 5.99
N PRO A 24 5.89 -16.74 5.36
CA PRO A 24 5.34 -15.89 4.32
C PRO A 24 5.03 -14.48 4.80
N LEU A 25 5.48 -13.47 4.05
CA LEU A 25 5.19 -12.06 4.24
C LEU A 25 4.81 -11.42 2.89
N LEU A 26 3.59 -10.92 2.78
CA LEU A 26 3.11 -10.18 1.63
C LEU A 26 3.22 -8.68 1.89
N LEU A 27 3.91 -7.96 1.02
CA LEU A 27 4.00 -6.50 1.04
C LEU A 27 3.06 -5.91 -0.02
N VAL A 28 2.08 -5.14 0.43
CA VAL A 28 1.04 -4.54 -0.43
C VAL A 28 1.31 -3.06 -0.60
N VAL A 29 1.71 -2.66 -1.79
CA VAL A 29 2.04 -1.27 -2.14
C VAL A 29 0.78 -0.42 -2.29
N GLY A 30 0.89 0.86 -1.91
CA GLY A 30 -0.16 1.86 -2.06
C GLY A 30 -0.21 2.52 -3.44
N GLY A 31 -0.27 3.86 -3.46
CA GLY A 31 -0.30 4.64 -4.68
C GLY A 31 0.89 4.37 -5.60
N GLY A 32 0.65 4.46 -6.91
CA GLY A 32 1.66 4.11 -7.92
C GLY A 32 1.83 2.61 -8.18
N GLY A 33 1.36 1.74 -7.30
CA GLY A 33 1.14 0.31 -7.54
C GLY A 33 2.33 -0.56 -7.93
N ASP A 34 3.58 -0.06 -7.90
CA ASP A 34 4.80 -0.73 -8.35
C ASP A 34 5.52 -1.44 -7.19
N HIS A 35 5.83 -2.72 -7.34
CA HIS A 35 6.55 -3.53 -6.34
C HIS A 35 7.89 -2.92 -5.94
N GLY A 36 8.56 -2.21 -6.84
CA GLY A 36 9.88 -1.65 -6.63
C GLY A 36 9.96 -0.60 -5.51
N TYR A 37 8.82 -0.07 -5.05
CA TYR A 37 8.76 0.72 -3.81
C TYR A 37 9.29 -0.03 -2.60
N TYR A 38 9.24 -1.37 -2.64
CA TYR A 38 9.66 -2.24 -1.56
C TYR A 38 10.92 -3.04 -1.84
N ASP A 39 11.65 -2.78 -2.93
CA ASP A 39 12.85 -3.54 -3.27
C ASP A 39 13.89 -3.58 -2.14
N GLY A 40 14.19 -2.41 -1.54
CA GLY A 40 15.07 -2.31 -0.39
C GLY A 40 14.51 -3.04 0.83
N LEU A 41 13.25 -2.74 1.18
CA LEU A 41 12.56 -3.36 2.32
C LEU A 41 12.47 -4.88 2.18
N ALA A 42 12.12 -5.38 0.99
CA ALA A 42 12.04 -6.81 0.71
C ALA A 42 13.42 -7.48 0.77
N GLY A 43 14.47 -6.79 0.32
CA GLY A 43 15.85 -7.24 0.46
C GLY A 43 16.26 -7.43 1.93
N ASP A 44 15.96 -6.42 2.77
CA ASP A 44 16.31 -6.42 4.19
C ASP A 44 15.50 -7.42 5.04
N LEU A 45 14.34 -7.88 4.53
CA LEU A 45 13.49 -8.85 5.21
C LEU A 45 13.67 -10.29 4.71
N ALA A 46 14.33 -10.49 3.56
CA ALA A 46 14.43 -11.80 2.91
C ALA A 46 15.31 -12.82 3.64
N ASP A 47 16.11 -12.41 4.61
CA ASP A 47 16.88 -13.29 5.49
C ASP A 47 16.00 -13.99 6.53
N ALA A 48 14.85 -13.40 6.89
CA ALA A 48 13.94 -13.89 7.91
C ALA A 48 12.58 -14.35 7.37
N PHE A 49 12.18 -13.91 6.17
CA PHE A 49 10.85 -14.17 5.61
C PHE A 49 10.94 -14.66 4.16
N THR A 50 9.89 -15.37 3.73
CA THR A 50 9.56 -15.47 2.31
C THR A 50 8.74 -14.23 1.94
N VAL A 51 9.39 -13.23 1.37
CA VAL A 51 8.79 -11.94 1.03
C VAL A 51 8.18 -12.00 -0.36
N LEU A 52 6.90 -11.64 -0.48
CA LEU A 52 6.20 -11.44 -1.74
C LEU A 52 5.92 -9.95 -1.94
N THR A 53 6.23 -9.45 -3.12
CA THR A 53 5.85 -8.12 -3.62
C THR A 53 5.19 -8.28 -4.98
N TYR A 54 4.30 -7.38 -5.37
CA TYR A 54 3.63 -7.45 -6.67
C TYR A 54 3.24 -6.07 -7.18
N ASP A 55 3.14 -5.94 -8.49
CA ASP A 55 2.52 -4.80 -9.12
C ASP A 55 1.00 -4.94 -9.03
N ARG A 56 0.31 -3.92 -8.51
CA ARG A 56 -1.16 -3.97 -8.45
C ARG A 56 -1.75 -3.91 -9.87
N ARG A 57 -2.96 -4.47 -10.04
CA ARG A 57 -3.67 -4.48 -11.33
C ARG A 57 -3.61 -3.13 -12.03
N GLY A 58 -3.28 -3.12 -13.33
CA GLY A 58 -3.20 -1.92 -14.17
C GLY A 58 -1.98 -1.03 -13.92
N ASN A 59 -1.06 -1.44 -13.05
CA ASN A 59 0.17 -0.71 -12.75
C ASN A 59 1.40 -1.49 -13.24
N SER A 60 2.37 -0.76 -13.75
CA SER A 60 3.71 -1.25 -14.14
C SER A 60 3.67 -2.51 -15.00
N SER A 61 4.11 -3.65 -14.50
CA SER A 61 4.16 -4.92 -15.25
C SER A 61 2.87 -5.74 -15.17
N SER A 62 1.89 -5.33 -14.36
CA SER A 62 0.59 -5.99 -14.25
C SER A 62 -0.40 -5.44 -15.27
N VAL A 63 -0.90 -6.34 -16.13
CA VAL A 63 -1.71 -5.97 -17.30
C VAL A 63 -3.20 -6.16 -17.03
N LEU A 64 -4.00 -5.11 -17.25
CA LEU A 64 -5.47 -5.21 -17.24
C LEU A 64 -5.99 -5.83 -18.55
N HIS A 65 -6.96 -6.72 -18.43
CA HIS A 65 -7.72 -7.24 -19.55
C HIS A 65 -9.06 -6.48 -19.65
N GLY A 66 -9.15 -5.55 -20.55
CA GLY A 66 -10.36 -4.75 -20.76
C GLY A 66 -10.17 -3.25 -20.49
N ARG A 67 -11.28 -2.54 -20.32
CA ARG A 67 -11.24 -1.11 -20.06
C ARG A 67 -10.96 -0.83 -18.58
N PRO A 68 -10.11 0.16 -18.26
CA PRO A 68 -9.95 0.62 -16.90
C PRO A 68 -11.27 1.07 -16.28
N ALA A 69 -11.47 0.77 -15.01
CA ALA A 69 -12.64 1.14 -14.21
C ALA A 69 -12.19 1.57 -12.81
N PRO A 70 -13.03 2.29 -12.04
CA PRO A 70 -12.72 2.62 -10.66
C PRO A 70 -12.33 1.38 -9.85
N LEU A 71 -11.31 1.53 -8.98
CA LEU A 71 -10.81 0.46 -8.13
C LEU A 71 -11.94 -0.13 -7.27
N VAL A 72 -11.98 -1.47 -7.22
CA VAL A 72 -12.85 -2.23 -6.32
C VAL A 72 -11.98 -2.91 -5.26
N MET A 73 -12.17 -2.59 -3.99
CA MET A 73 -11.31 -3.09 -2.90
C MET A 73 -11.28 -4.62 -2.85
N ALA A 74 -12.42 -5.28 -3.02
CA ALA A 74 -12.51 -6.74 -3.05
C ALA A 74 -11.70 -7.39 -4.18
N GLU A 75 -11.53 -6.70 -5.32
CA GLU A 75 -10.68 -7.18 -6.42
C GLU A 75 -9.19 -7.06 -6.05
N GLN A 76 -8.79 -5.98 -5.35
CA GLN A 76 -7.42 -5.83 -4.86
C GLN A 76 -7.07 -6.94 -3.84
N SER A 77 -8.00 -7.28 -2.96
CA SER A 77 -7.84 -8.41 -2.04
C SER A 77 -7.74 -9.75 -2.77
N ALA A 78 -8.58 -9.97 -3.78
CA ALA A 78 -8.52 -11.19 -4.60
C ALA A 78 -7.20 -11.31 -5.37
N ASP A 79 -6.64 -10.20 -5.86
CA ASP A 79 -5.33 -10.17 -6.52
C ASP A 79 -4.21 -10.57 -5.56
N ALA A 80 -4.22 -10.02 -4.35
CA ALA A 80 -3.25 -10.38 -3.31
C ALA A 80 -3.31 -11.89 -2.99
N LEU A 81 -4.51 -12.47 -2.94
CA LEU A 81 -4.68 -13.91 -2.74
C LEU A 81 -4.20 -14.72 -3.94
N ALA A 82 -4.44 -14.25 -5.17
CA ALA A 82 -3.94 -14.94 -6.38
C ALA A 82 -2.41 -15.01 -6.39
N VAL A 83 -1.72 -13.97 -5.90
CA VAL A 83 -0.26 -13.96 -5.74
C VAL A 83 0.19 -14.98 -4.68
N LEU A 84 -0.51 -15.08 -3.54
CA LEU A 84 -0.23 -16.10 -2.51
C LEU A 84 -0.41 -17.50 -3.09
N ASP A 85 -1.52 -17.76 -3.77
CA ASP A 85 -1.85 -19.08 -4.35
C ASP A 85 -0.82 -19.51 -5.40
N ALA A 86 -0.44 -18.59 -6.29
CA ALA A 86 0.58 -18.85 -7.31
C ALA A 86 1.96 -19.13 -6.70
N SER A 87 2.23 -18.60 -5.51
CA SER A 87 3.46 -18.85 -4.76
C SER A 87 3.41 -20.12 -3.92
N GLY A 88 2.29 -20.87 -3.93
CA GLY A 88 2.08 -22.07 -3.12
C GLY A 88 1.93 -21.81 -1.63
N LEU A 89 1.49 -20.60 -1.25
CA LEU A 89 1.40 -20.15 0.14
C LEU A 89 -0.07 -20.04 0.57
N GLU A 90 -0.45 -20.83 1.57
CA GLU A 90 -1.82 -20.85 2.09
C GLU A 90 -2.19 -19.57 2.83
N SER A 91 -1.26 -18.99 3.59
CA SER A 91 -1.49 -17.78 4.38
C SER A 91 -0.19 -17.01 4.58
N ALA A 92 -0.29 -15.71 4.85
CA ALA A 92 0.87 -14.84 5.06
C ALA A 92 0.65 -13.85 6.21
N LEU A 93 1.76 -13.32 6.74
CA LEU A 93 1.79 -12.01 7.37
C LEU A 93 1.60 -10.96 6.26
N VAL A 94 0.92 -9.87 6.56
CA VAL A 94 0.65 -8.82 5.56
C VAL A 94 1.18 -7.48 6.09
N PHE A 95 1.93 -6.78 5.27
CA PHE A 95 2.24 -5.37 5.48
C PHE A 95 1.65 -4.55 4.35
N GLY A 96 0.94 -3.47 4.69
CA GLY A 96 0.43 -2.51 3.70
C GLY A 96 0.73 -1.08 4.13
N ASN A 97 1.08 -0.23 3.16
CA ASN A 97 1.29 1.20 3.35
C ASN A 97 0.30 1.99 2.50
N SER A 98 -0.24 3.10 3.02
CA SER A 98 -1.14 3.98 2.26
C SER A 98 -2.37 3.24 1.72
N GLY A 99 -2.67 3.32 0.42
CA GLY A 99 -3.71 2.50 -0.23
C GLY A 99 -3.52 1.00 -0.01
N GLY A 100 -2.27 0.51 0.05
CA GLY A 100 -1.95 -0.87 0.41
C GLY A 100 -2.35 -1.24 1.83
N ALA A 101 -2.34 -0.27 2.75
CA ALA A 101 -2.85 -0.45 4.11
C ALA A 101 -4.38 -0.64 4.14
N SER A 102 -5.11 0.08 3.25
CA SER A 102 -6.55 -0.15 3.07
C SER A 102 -6.84 -1.55 2.53
N ILE A 103 -6.01 -2.03 1.58
CA ILE A 103 -6.11 -3.41 1.06
C ILE A 103 -5.80 -4.43 2.17
N ALA A 104 -4.79 -4.18 3.02
CA ALA A 104 -4.47 -5.06 4.15
C ALA A 104 -5.62 -5.15 5.18
N LEU A 105 -6.34 -4.04 5.43
CA LEU A 105 -7.55 -4.05 6.26
C LEU A 105 -8.68 -4.88 5.61
N ASP A 106 -8.87 -4.75 4.29
CA ASP A 106 -9.89 -5.53 3.57
C ASP A 106 -9.56 -7.03 3.56
N LEU A 107 -8.29 -7.38 3.36
CA LEU A 107 -7.80 -8.77 3.49
C LEU A 107 -8.06 -9.34 4.89
N ALA A 108 -7.72 -8.59 5.94
CA ALA A 108 -7.94 -9.02 7.33
C ALA A 108 -9.44 -9.21 7.66
N ALA A 109 -10.30 -8.37 7.09
CA ALA A 109 -11.75 -8.46 7.29
C ALA A 109 -12.38 -9.65 6.54
N ARG A 110 -12.05 -9.81 5.25
CA ARG A 110 -12.71 -10.76 4.33
C ARG A 110 -12.08 -12.15 4.33
N HIS A 111 -10.78 -12.25 4.62
CA HIS A 111 -10.00 -13.48 4.42
C HIS A 111 -9.17 -13.86 5.66
N PRO A 112 -9.80 -13.99 6.86
CA PRO A 112 -9.06 -14.22 8.11
C PRO A 112 -8.22 -15.49 8.10
N GLY A 113 -8.61 -16.54 7.35
CA GLY A 113 -7.81 -17.76 7.20
C GLY A 113 -6.55 -17.59 6.33
N ARG A 114 -6.45 -16.49 5.59
CA ARG A 114 -5.33 -16.19 4.69
C ARG A 114 -4.35 -15.15 5.26
N VAL A 115 -4.78 -14.38 6.28
CA VAL A 115 -4.00 -13.34 6.95
C VAL A 115 -3.66 -13.81 8.36
N ARG A 116 -2.38 -14.12 8.61
CA ARG A 116 -1.89 -14.53 9.95
C ARG A 116 -1.83 -13.36 10.90
N ALA A 117 -1.43 -12.21 10.43
CA ALA A 117 -1.47 -10.90 11.08
C ALA A 117 -1.25 -9.81 10.05
N ALA A 118 -1.70 -8.59 10.32
CA ALA A 118 -1.49 -7.44 9.44
C ALA A 118 -0.83 -6.26 10.18
N VAL A 119 0.16 -5.64 9.55
CA VAL A 119 0.69 -4.34 9.92
C VAL A 119 0.21 -3.31 8.89
N VAL A 120 -0.53 -2.32 9.36
CA VAL A 120 -1.27 -1.36 8.54
C VAL A 120 -0.67 0.04 8.75
N HIS A 121 0.15 0.50 7.81
CA HIS A 121 0.89 1.76 7.90
C HIS A 121 0.14 2.87 7.19
N GLU A 122 -0.39 3.82 7.97
CA GLU A 122 -1.04 5.05 7.49
C GLU A 122 -2.15 4.84 6.43
N PRO A 123 -3.20 4.08 6.76
CA PRO A 123 -4.30 3.84 5.85
C PRO A 123 -5.10 5.13 5.60
N PRO A 124 -5.36 5.53 4.34
CA PRO A 124 -6.19 6.67 4.01
C PRO A 124 -7.68 6.30 4.12
N VAL A 125 -8.19 6.22 5.33
CA VAL A 125 -9.58 5.79 5.65
C VAL A 125 -10.36 6.89 6.38
N PRO A 126 -10.69 8.01 5.72
CA PRO A 126 -11.34 9.16 6.37
C PRO A 126 -12.67 8.81 7.02
N ALA A 127 -13.33 7.75 6.60
CA ALA A 127 -14.56 7.25 7.21
C ALA A 127 -14.43 6.90 8.71
N VAL A 128 -13.21 6.75 9.24
CA VAL A 128 -13.01 6.52 10.68
C VAL A 128 -12.95 7.83 11.48
N LEU A 129 -12.69 8.96 10.84
CA LEU A 129 -12.57 10.26 11.51
C LEU A 129 -13.93 10.73 12.06
N PRO A 130 -13.93 11.46 13.20
CA PRO A 130 -15.15 12.09 13.72
C PRO A 130 -15.72 13.14 12.75
N ASP A 131 -14.85 13.91 12.08
CA ASP A 131 -15.20 14.85 11.03
C ASP A 131 -14.28 14.63 9.83
N PRO A 132 -14.72 13.87 8.81
CA PRO A 132 -13.94 13.65 7.60
C PRO A 132 -14.05 14.79 6.58
N GLY A 133 -14.98 15.74 6.77
CA GLY A 133 -15.32 16.79 5.80
C GLY A 133 -14.13 17.58 5.27
N PRO A 134 -13.28 18.16 6.13
CA PRO A 134 -12.10 18.91 5.68
C PRO A 134 -11.12 18.09 4.83
N TYR A 135 -10.96 16.80 5.16
CA TYR A 135 -10.10 15.90 4.41
C TYR A 135 -10.74 15.51 3.07
N LEU A 136 -12.03 15.21 3.06
CA LEU A 136 -12.76 14.86 1.83
C LEU A 136 -12.81 16.02 0.84
N ALA A 137 -12.87 17.26 1.30
CA ALA A 137 -12.87 18.45 0.43
C ALA A 137 -11.62 18.53 -0.48
N ILE A 138 -10.47 18.01 -0.05
CA ILE A 138 -9.26 17.92 -0.87
C ILE A 138 -9.53 17.00 -2.07
N TYR A 139 -10.21 15.88 -1.85
CA TYR A 139 -10.50 14.89 -2.90
C TYR A 139 -11.65 15.33 -3.83
N ASP A 140 -12.60 16.12 -3.32
CA ASP A 140 -13.62 16.76 -4.15
C ASP A 140 -12.98 17.76 -5.13
N GLU A 141 -11.94 18.48 -4.70
CA GLU A 141 -11.16 19.35 -5.57
C GLU A 141 -10.31 18.55 -6.59
N ILE A 142 -9.75 17.40 -6.20
CA ILE A 142 -9.06 16.48 -7.13
C ILE A 142 -10.02 16.02 -8.22
N ASP A 143 -11.25 15.63 -7.88
CA ASP A 143 -12.27 15.20 -8.85
C ASP A 143 -12.68 16.34 -9.78
N ARG A 144 -12.84 17.55 -9.24
CA ARG A 144 -13.12 18.75 -10.04
C ARG A 144 -12.00 19.02 -11.05
N LEU A 145 -10.76 19.04 -10.61
CA LEU A 145 -9.58 19.23 -11.46
C LEU A 145 -9.47 18.14 -12.52
N LEU A 146 -9.70 16.88 -12.15
CA LEU A 146 -9.69 15.75 -13.07
C LEU A 146 -10.70 15.94 -14.21
N ALA A 147 -11.90 16.46 -13.89
CA ALA A 147 -12.97 16.68 -14.85
C ALA A 147 -12.73 17.92 -15.75
N THR A 148 -12.10 18.97 -15.24
CA THR A 148 -12.00 20.28 -15.93
C THR A 148 -10.62 20.57 -16.54
N GLU A 149 -9.54 20.04 -15.94
CA GLU A 149 -8.15 20.38 -16.28
C GLU A 149 -7.31 19.14 -16.60
N GLY A 150 -7.85 17.94 -16.30
CA GLY A 150 -7.23 16.68 -16.61
C GLY A 150 -6.40 16.10 -15.46
N TRP A 151 -5.89 14.87 -15.67
CA TRP A 151 -5.25 14.08 -14.61
C TRP A 151 -3.98 14.70 -14.04
N ALA A 152 -3.18 15.40 -14.86
CA ALA A 152 -1.91 15.98 -14.38
C ALA A 152 -2.14 17.11 -13.37
N ALA A 153 -3.16 17.97 -13.60
CA ALA A 153 -3.54 19.01 -12.63
C ALA A 153 -4.09 18.40 -11.33
N ALA A 154 -4.95 17.40 -11.46
CA ALA A 154 -5.50 16.66 -10.31
C ALA A 154 -4.40 15.96 -9.50
N PHE A 155 -3.43 15.30 -10.16
CA PHE A 155 -2.28 14.67 -9.52
C PHE A 155 -1.38 15.70 -8.83
N THR A 156 -1.12 16.82 -9.47
CA THR A 156 -0.34 17.92 -8.88
C THR A 156 -0.97 18.41 -7.58
N HIS A 157 -2.30 18.62 -7.59
CA HIS A 157 -3.04 19.01 -6.40
C HIS A 157 -2.96 17.94 -5.30
N PHE A 158 -3.14 16.66 -5.65
CA PHE A 158 -3.00 15.53 -4.73
C PHE A 158 -1.62 15.51 -4.06
N GLN A 159 -0.54 15.61 -4.83
CA GLN A 159 0.81 15.60 -4.30
C GLN A 159 1.09 16.78 -3.36
N ALA A 160 0.61 17.96 -3.69
CA ALA A 160 0.78 19.15 -2.86
C ALA A 160 -0.06 19.07 -1.57
N ALA A 161 -1.34 18.70 -1.70
CA ALA A 161 -2.30 18.77 -0.59
C ALA A 161 -2.18 17.60 0.40
N VAL A 162 -1.86 16.40 -0.09
CA VAL A 162 -1.78 15.17 0.72
C VAL A 162 -0.33 14.79 1.02
N GLY A 163 0.55 14.87 0.01
CA GLY A 163 1.95 14.52 0.15
C GLY A 163 2.84 15.63 0.73
N GLY A 164 2.35 16.88 0.77
CA GLY A 164 3.19 18.04 1.13
C GLY A 164 4.36 18.23 0.18
N VAL A 165 4.26 17.71 -1.05
CA VAL A 165 5.35 17.71 -2.03
C VAL A 165 5.46 19.08 -2.66
N PRO A 166 6.64 19.72 -2.66
CA PRO A 166 6.82 21.03 -3.26
C PRO A 166 6.76 20.96 -4.80
N PRO A 167 6.38 22.08 -5.49
CA PRO A 167 6.14 22.09 -6.94
C PRO A 167 7.26 21.54 -7.78
N GLU A 168 8.52 21.83 -7.44
CA GLU A 168 9.71 21.35 -8.13
C GLU A 168 9.85 19.81 -8.05
N ALA A 169 9.52 19.21 -6.90
CA ALA A 169 9.56 17.77 -6.73
C ALA A 169 8.37 17.07 -7.41
N ILE A 170 7.22 17.74 -7.51
CA ILE A 170 6.06 17.24 -8.29
C ILE A 170 6.43 17.16 -9.78
N ALA A 171 7.14 18.16 -10.33
CA ALA A 171 7.60 18.12 -11.71
C ALA A 171 8.53 16.92 -11.97
N VAL A 172 9.43 16.63 -11.02
CA VAL A 172 10.30 15.44 -11.08
C VAL A 172 9.47 14.15 -11.00
N SER A 173 8.43 14.11 -10.18
CA SER A 173 7.55 12.95 -10.06
C SER A 173 6.76 12.67 -11.35
N LEU A 174 6.37 13.71 -12.07
CA LEU A 174 5.66 13.58 -13.35
C LEU A 174 6.55 13.10 -14.50
N ASP A 175 7.81 13.59 -14.56
CA ASP A 175 8.79 13.19 -15.56
C ASP A 175 10.20 13.07 -14.93
N PRO A 176 10.50 11.96 -14.25
CA PRO A 176 11.78 11.79 -13.54
C PRO A 176 12.98 11.62 -14.47
N GLY A 177 12.75 11.21 -15.73
CA GLY A 177 13.80 10.86 -16.67
C GLY A 177 14.90 11.92 -16.84
N PRO A 178 14.56 13.19 -17.13
CA PRO A 178 15.55 14.27 -17.31
C PRO A 178 16.19 14.76 -16.01
N HIS A 179 15.57 14.50 -14.86
CA HIS A 179 15.92 15.11 -13.58
C HIS A 179 16.80 14.23 -12.68
N LEU A 180 16.90 12.93 -12.99
CA LEU A 180 17.61 11.97 -12.16
C LEU A 180 18.74 11.28 -12.94
N PRO A 181 19.88 11.00 -12.30
CA PRO A 181 20.93 10.19 -12.92
C PRO A 181 20.45 8.76 -13.18
N PRO A 182 21.00 8.07 -14.20
CA PRO A 182 20.72 6.66 -14.43
C PRO A 182 20.96 5.81 -13.17
N GLY A 183 20.04 4.89 -12.88
CA GLY A 183 20.13 4.00 -11.72
C GLY A 183 18.78 3.47 -11.27
N PRO A 184 18.75 2.54 -10.29
CA PRO A 184 17.52 1.84 -9.87
C PRO A 184 16.39 2.78 -9.44
N LEU A 185 16.71 3.87 -8.73
CA LEU A 185 15.69 4.84 -8.29
C LEU A 185 15.06 5.56 -9.49
N ARG A 186 15.87 6.01 -10.46
CA ARG A 186 15.33 6.63 -11.68
C ARG A 186 14.45 5.66 -12.44
N ASP A 187 14.90 4.40 -12.60
CA ASP A 187 14.17 3.39 -13.34
C ASP A 187 12.83 3.06 -12.68
N LEU A 188 12.81 2.98 -11.35
CA LEU A 188 11.57 2.86 -10.55
C LEU A 188 10.65 4.06 -10.81
N LEU A 189 11.14 5.29 -10.62
CA LEU A 189 10.29 6.48 -10.74
C LEU A 189 9.79 6.70 -12.17
N VAL A 190 10.58 6.34 -13.19
CA VAL A 190 10.13 6.33 -14.60
C VAL A 190 9.02 5.29 -14.85
N ARG A 191 9.06 4.11 -14.23
CA ARG A 191 7.94 3.15 -14.31
C ARG A 191 6.70 3.70 -13.61
N VAL A 192 6.87 4.17 -12.39
CA VAL A 192 5.78 4.68 -11.55
C VAL A 192 5.12 5.92 -12.15
N SER A 193 5.89 6.82 -12.81
CA SER A 193 5.29 8.01 -13.45
C SER A 193 4.25 7.67 -14.51
N ARG A 194 4.36 6.50 -15.14
CA ARG A 194 3.37 5.99 -16.10
C ARG A 194 2.08 5.51 -15.44
N ASN A 195 2.12 5.24 -14.14
CA ASN A 195 0.96 4.78 -13.36
C ASN A 195 0.13 5.96 -12.81
N TRP A 196 0.66 7.19 -12.80
CA TRP A 196 -0.01 8.34 -12.18
C TRP A 196 -1.35 8.68 -12.80
N GLU A 197 -1.46 8.59 -14.13
CA GLU A 197 -2.75 8.81 -14.79
C GLU A 197 -3.78 7.75 -14.36
N TYR A 198 -3.39 6.47 -14.36
CA TYR A 198 -4.26 5.39 -13.93
C TYR A 198 -4.69 5.56 -12.46
N MET A 199 -3.74 5.82 -11.56
CA MET A 199 -4.01 6.05 -10.15
C MET A 199 -4.98 7.23 -9.96
N THR A 200 -4.73 8.36 -10.63
CA THR A 200 -5.53 9.57 -10.46
C THR A 200 -6.95 9.38 -10.98
N ARG A 201 -7.14 8.69 -12.10
CA ARG A 201 -8.45 8.47 -12.71
C ARG A 201 -9.28 7.39 -12.04
N TYR A 202 -8.64 6.34 -11.51
CA TYR A 202 -9.35 5.11 -11.16
C TYR A 202 -9.12 4.64 -9.73
N GLU A 203 -8.11 5.14 -9.01
CA GLU A 203 -7.76 4.59 -7.70
C GLU A 203 -7.95 5.58 -6.55
N ILE A 204 -7.52 6.84 -6.68
CA ILE A 204 -7.48 7.80 -5.56
C ILE A 204 -8.84 7.88 -4.88
N ARG A 205 -9.91 8.18 -5.62
CA ARG A 205 -11.26 8.34 -5.06
C ARG A 205 -11.75 7.06 -4.40
N SER A 206 -11.51 5.91 -5.01
CA SER A 206 -11.94 4.62 -4.47
C SER A 206 -11.25 4.26 -3.15
N PHE A 207 -9.97 4.61 -2.97
CA PHE A 207 -9.29 4.45 -1.69
C PHE A 207 -9.90 5.32 -0.59
N ILE A 208 -10.25 6.55 -0.91
CA ILE A 208 -10.81 7.52 0.05
C ILE A 208 -12.25 7.17 0.42
N ASP A 209 -13.03 6.66 -0.51
CA ASP A 209 -14.41 6.22 -0.25
C ASP A 209 -14.48 4.87 0.47
N TYR A 210 -13.36 4.16 0.58
CA TYR A 210 -13.32 2.87 1.26
C TYR A 210 -13.67 2.98 2.74
N ARG A 211 -14.55 2.10 3.19
CA ARG A 211 -14.97 1.97 4.58
C ARG A 211 -14.53 0.61 5.12
N PRO A 212 -13.47 0.55 5.95
CA PRO A 212 -12.99 -0.72 6.48
C PRO A 212 -14.03 -1.36 7.41
N ASP A 213 -14.25 -2.65 7.24
CA ASP A 213 -15.10 -3.44 8.15
C ASP A 213 -14.31 -3.85 9.41
N LEU A 214 -14.12 -2.89 10.30
CA LEU A 214 -13.41 -3.10 11.56
C LEU A 214 -14.14 -4.08 12.48
N ALA A 215 -15.47 -4.16 12.37
CA ALA A 215 -16.28 -5.10 13.16
C ALA A 215 -15.99 -6.55 12.74
N ALA A 216 -15.86 -6.81 11.43
CA ALA A 216 -15.47 -8.14 10.94
C ALA A 216 -14.05 -8.52 11.40
N ILE A 217 -13.07 -7.60 11.36
CA ILE A 217 -11.72 -7.86 11.86
C ILE A 217 -11.74 -8.23 13.35
N THR A 218 -12.48 -7.47 14.17
CA THR A 218 -12.65 -7.77 15.60
C THR A 218 -13.31 -9.12 15.81
N ALA A 219 -14.39 -9.41 15.08
CA ALA A 219 -15.16 -10.65 15.23
C ALA A 219 -14.37 -11.90 14.83
N ASN A 220 -13.55 -11.80 13.77
CA ASN A 220 -12.77 -12.95 13.28
C ASN A 220 -11.42 -13.13 14.01
N GLY A 221 -11.00 -12.14 14.83
CA GLY A 221 -9.81 -12.21 15.67
C GLY A 221 -8.49 -12.11 14.92
N THR A 222 -8.48 -11.66 13.65
CA THR A 222 -7.21 -11.44 12.92
C THR A 222 -6.36 -10.39 13.64
N PRO A 223 -5.12 -10.72 14.05
CA PRO A 223 -4.25 -9.76 14.70
C PRO A 223 -3.89 -8.62 13.74
N VAL A 224 -4.13 -7.38 14.18
CA VAL A 224 -3.80 -6.17 13.39
C VAL A 224 -3.06 -5.20 14.29
N ALA A 225 -1.95 -4.64 13.80
CA ALA A 225 -1.31 -3.47 14.37
C ALA A 225 -1.35 -2.32 13.38
N LEU A 226 -1.67 -1.13 13.88
CA LEU A 226 -1.55 0.09 13.09
C LEU A 226 -0.13 0.65 13.26
N ALA A 227 0.33 1.34 12.21
CA ALA A 227 1.62 1.99 12.20
C ALA A 227 1.50 3.41 11.64
N ARG A 228 2.36 4.31 12.11
CA ARG A 228 2.50 5.68 11.59
C ARG A 228 3.96 6.11 11.59
N GLY A 229 4.34 6.96 10.68
CA GLY A 229 5.69 7.53 10.64
C GLY A 229 5.88 8.61 11.72
N ALA A 230 7.08 8.65 12.32
CA ALA A 230 7.47 9.72 13.25
C ALA A 230 7.57 11.08 12.53
N GLY A 231 7.93 11.07 11.26
CA GLY A 231 8.11 12.25 10.40
C GLY A 231 6.93 12.53 9.47
N THR A 232 5.80 11.83 9.62
CA THR A 232 4.62 12.11 8.79
C THR A 232 4.04 13.47 9.12
N THR A 233 3.98 14.33 8.11
CA THR A 233 3.52 15.72 8.25
C THR A 233 2.01 15.89 8.12
N ASP A 234 1.32 14.94 7.46
CA ASP A 234 -0.15 14.95 7.36
C ASP A 234 -0.79 14.51 8.70
N PRO A 235 -1.45 15.43 9.43
CA PRO A 235 -2.09 15.10 10.70
C PRO A 235 -3.28 14.15 10.54
N ALA A 236 -3.95 14.16 9.37
CA ALA A 236 -5.11 13.30 9.12
C ALA A 236 -4.70 11.83 9.00
N LEU A 237 -3.60 11.51 8.29
CA LEU A 237 -3.06 10.15 8.22
C LEU A 237 -2.69 9.61 9.60
N THR A 238 -2.01 10.44 10.41
CA THR A 238 -1.69 10.09 11.80
C THR A 238 -2.95 9.85 12.64
N GLN A 239 -3.98 10.69 12.47
CA GLN A 239 -5.24 10.54 13.20
C GLN A 239 -6.01 9.30 12.75
N MET A 240 -6.10 9.03 11.44
CA MET A 240 -6.74 7.83 10.90
C MET A 240 -6.09 6.56 11.46
N SER A 241 -4.76 6.48 11.50
CA SER A 241 -4.06 5.35 12.11
C SER A 241 -4.41 5.17 13.59
N ARG A 242 -4.41 6.23 14.39
CA ARG A 242 -4.74 6.18 15.82
C ARG A 242 -6.19 5.80 16.08
N VAL A 243 -7.13 6.39 15.33
CA VAL A 243 -8.57 6.09 15.50
C VAL A 243 -8.89 4.67 15.07
N THR A 244 -8.28 4.18 13.98
CA THR A 244 -8.45 2.79 13.55
C THR A 244 -7.91 1.83 14.60
N ALA A 245 -6.72 2.09 15.15
CA ALA A 245 -6.15 1.30 16.24
C ALA A 245 -7.08 1.24 17.46
N ALA A 246 -7.56 2.39 17.92
CA ALA A 246 -8.45 2.48 19.07
C ALA A 246 -9.76 1.70 18.85
N ARG A 247 -10.34 1.74 17.64
CA ARG A 247 -11.57 1.00 17.31
C ARG A 247 -11.35 -0.52 17.25
N LEU A 248 -10.15 -0.96 16.89
CA LEU A 248 -9.78 -2.38 16.86
C LEU A 248 -9.28 -2.89 18.22
N GLY A 249 -9.03 -2.01 19.20
CA GLY A 249 -8.31 -2.39 20.42
C GLY A 249 -6.85 -2.82 20.14
N ALA A 250 -6.26 -2.32 19.04
CA ALA A 250 -4.94 -2.66 18.56
C ALA A 250 -3.90 -1.62 18.98
N GLU A 251 -2.61 -1.99 18.94
CA GLU A 251 -1.52 -1.02 19.11
C GLU A 251 -1.37 -0.11 17.88
N CYS A 252 -0.88 1.12 18.10
CA CYS A 252 -0.46 2.04 17.05
C CYS A 252 1.02 2.37 17.23
N VAL A 253 1.87 1.71 16.46
CA VAL A 253 3.33 1.76 16.58
C VAL A 253 3.88 2.93 15.78
N VAL A 254 4.91 3.60 16.33
CA VAL A 254 5.62 4.68 15.64
C VAL A 254 6.81 4.09 14.91
N PHE A 255 6.85 4.27 13.60
CA PHE A 255 7.95 3.84 12.73
C PHE A 255 8.89 5.02 12.44
N PRO A 256 10.17 4.76 12.13
CA PRO A 256 11.11 5.80 11.69
C PRO A 256 10.69 6.38 10.35
N GLY A 257 11.02 7.67 10.11
CA GLY A 257 10.71 8.38 8.87
C GLY A 257 9.25 8.80 8.73
N GLY A 258 8.85 9.14 7.50
CA GLY A 258 7.51 9.59 7.14
C GLY A 258 6.70 8.54 6.39
N HIS A 259 5.73 9.04 5.60
CA HIS A 259 4.80 8.20 4.82
C HIS A 259 5.50 7.30 3.81
N THR A 260 6.60 7.75 3.22
CA THR A 260 7.41 7.08 2.20
C THR A 260 8.64 6.36 2.75
N ALA A 261 8.77 6.28 4.07
CA ALA A 261 9.91 5.65 4.77
C ALA A 261 10.24 4.21 4.33
N PRO A 262 9.29 3.35 3.93
CA PRO A 262 9.62 2.03 3.38
C PRO A 262 10.55 2.08 2.15
N LEU A 263 10.48 3.14 1.34
CA LEU A 263 11.37 3.39 0.20
C LEU A 263 12.64 4.13 0.61
N GLU A 264 12.50 5.16 1.45
CA GLU A 264 13.57 6.13 1.74
C GLU A 264 14.62 5.59 2.71
N ILE A 265 14.18 4.83 3.71
CA ILE A 265 15.03 4.28 4.79
C ILE A 265 14.70 2.82 5.08
N PRO A 266 14.73 1.93 4.06
CA PRO A 266 14.24 0.56 4.16
C PRO A 266 14.83 -0.22 5.33
N GLY A 267 16.14 -0.11 5.59
CA GLY A 267 16.81 -0.85 6.68
C GLY A 267 16.30 -0.49 8.08
N ALA A 268 16.16 0.80 8.36
CA ALA A 268 15.61 1.25 9.65
C ALA A 268 14.13 0.85 9.79
N PHE A 269 13.37 0.92 8.70
CA PHE A 269 11.96 0.52 8.65
C PHE A 269 11.82 -0.99 8.83
N ALA A 270 12.64 -1.80 8.15
CA ALA A 270 12.65 -3.25 8.22
C ALA A 270 12.89 -3.76 9.65
N SER A 271 13.80 -3.12 10.40
CA SER A 271 14.09 -3.49 11.79
C SER A 271 12.83 -3.43 12.67
N VAL A 272 12.11 -2.30 12.63
CA VAL A 272 10.88 -2.12 13.42
C VAL A 272 9.76 -3.03 12.93
N LEU A 273 9.61 -3.19 11.60
CA LEU A 273 8.61 -4.07 11.02
C LEU A 273 8.83 -5.54 11.43
N ARG A 274 10.08 -6.02 11.40
CA ARG A 274 10.45 -7.37 11.81
C ARG A 274 10.05 -7.62 13.27
N ASP A 275 10.46 -6.75 14.17
CA ASP A 275 10.15 -6.86 15.61
C ASP A 275 8.62 -6.87 15.85
N LEU A 276 7.87 -6.05 15.11
CA LEU A 276 6.43 -6.01 15.23
C LEU A 276 5.76 -7.28 14.69
N LEU A 277 6.18 -7.76 13.52
CA LEU A 277 5.68 -8.99 12.93
C LEU A 277 5.96 -10.20 13.84
N ASP A 278 7.13 -10.27 14.47
CA ASP A 278 7.48 -11.34 15.39
C ASP A 278 6.58 -11.36 16.64
N ARG A 279 6.20 -10.18 17.16
CA ARG A 279 5.24 -10.07 18.28
C ARG A 279 3.82 -10.47 17.89
N LEU A 280 3.42 -10.17 16.65
CA LEU A 280 2.07 -10.45 16.15
C LEU A 280 1.87 -11.90 15.69
N ARG A 281 2.95 -12.65 15.47
CA ARG A 281 2.82 -14.07 15.08
C ARG A 281 2.02 -14.82 16.13
N PRO A 282 0.94 -15.53 15.75
CA PRO A 282 0.29 -16.45 16.66
C PRO A 282 1.34 -17.42 17.20
N SER A 283 1.45 -17.52 18.52
CA SER A 283 2.32 -18.53 19.16
C SER A 283 1.94 -19.88 18.58
N GLY A 284 2.83 -20.53 17.85
CA GLY A 284 2.57 -21.76 17.15
C GLY A 284 1.94 -22.79 18.09
N ARG A 285 0.74 -23.24 17.77
CA ARG A 285 0.33 -24.58 18.15
C ARG A 285 1.07 -25.49 17.17
N GLY A 286 2.10 -26.18 17.70
CA GLY A 286 2.85 -27.20 16.98
C GLY A 286 1.95 -28.32 16.48
#